data_1f8397356d9bf98361efe192d81f0d5c
#
_entry.id   1f8397356d9bf98361efe192d81f0d5c
#
_cell.length_a   1.000
_cell.length_b   1.000
_cell.length_c   1.000
_cell.angle_alpha   90.00
_cell.angle_beta   90.00
_cell.angle_gamma   90.00
#
_symmetry.space_group_name_H-M   'P 1'
#
loop_
_entity.id
_entity.type
_entity.pdbx_description
1 polymer ?
#
loop_
_entity_poly.entity_id
_entity_poly.type
_entity_poly.pdbx_seq_one_letter_code
_entity_poly.pdbx_strand_id
1 'polypeptide(L)'
;MNTAIAEFNLLYPRFEAHLFNTQCEVVETNPSTSSDFQRFVVKDACGYVFPRELAKATISFYDKAGCPDPMRLNCDGIFCSEVNNKKCMFLCELKSTFDSSQIFHAREQIIGTLMRLKAKASILQTQVDWEYHGVIVSYEPTDRQLDALNKLSSNDGRFAKTLCAKRHKVIRNELSQKYYHPLSIPDLNIHYVAVPNRNPEYELDMQTLINL
;
A
#
# COMPACT_ATOMS: atom_id res chain seq x y z
N MET A 1 -2.07 -20.25 1.60
CA MET A 1 -1.69 -19.21 0.63
C MET A 1 -1.56 -19.76 -0.79
N ASN A 2 -0.72 -20.72 -1.04
CA ASN A 2 -0.41 -21.23 -2.40
C ASN A 2 -1.64 -21.65 -3.21
N THR A 3 -2.60 -22.37 -2.60
CA THR A 3 -3.85 -22.77 -3.29
C THR A 3 -4.66 -21.56 -3.76
N ALA A 4 -4.83 -20.56 -2.91
CA ALA A 4 -5.57 -19.33 -3.28
C ALA A 4 -4.87 -18.56 -4.39
N ILE A 5 -3.52 -18.52 -4.41
CA ILE A 5 -2.76 -17.91 -5.49
C ILE A 5 -2.91 -18.70 -6.80
N ALA A 6 -2.90 -20.03 -6.73
CA ALA A 6 -3.13 -20.87 -7.91
C ALA A 6 -4.52 -20.66 -8.49
N GLU A 7 -5.57 -20.60 -7.65
CA GLU A 7 -6.93 -20.27 -8.08
C GLU A 7 -7.01 -18.85 -8.67
N PHE A 8 -6.34 -17.88 -8.04
CA PHE A 8 -6.27 -16.52 -8.55
C PHE A 8 -5.63 -16.48 -9.94
N ASN A 9 -4.48 -17.12 -10.13
CA ASN A 9 -3.78 -17.16 -11.41
C ASN A 9 -4.61 -17.86 -12.50
N LEU A 10 -5.33 -18.94 -12.13
CA LEU A 10 -6.22 -19.64 -13.05
C LEU A 10 -7.39 -18.73 -13.51
N LEU A 11 -7.94 -17.94 -12.59
CA LEU A 11 -9.08 -17.07 -12.88
C LEU A 11 -8.66 -15.77 -13.60
N TYR A 12 -7.47 -15.27 -13.29
CA TYR A 12 -6.93 -14.01 -13.81
C TYR A 12 -5.58 -14.20 -14.53
N PRO A 13 -5.48 -15.00 -15.59
CA PRO A 13 -4.21 -15.39 -16.20
C PRO A 13 -3.41 -14.22 -16.81
N ARG A 14 -4.06 -13.06 -17.06
CA ARG A 14 -3.37 -11.84 -17.50
C ARG A 14 -2.75 -11.03 -16.36
N PHE A 15 -3.06 -11.39 -15.11
CA PHE A 15 -2.61 -10.72 -13.90
C PHE A 15 -1.99 -11.72 -12.93
N GLU A 16 -1.31 -12.72 -13.48
CA GLU A 16 -0.70 -13.80 -12.70
C GLU A 16 0.28 -13.27 -11.66
N ALA A 17 0.11 -13.74 -10.43
CA ALA A 17 1.03 -13.44 -9.36
C ALA A 17 2.29 -14.31 -9.50
N HIS A 18 3.46 -13.69 -9.42
CA HIS A 18 4.75 -14.33 -9.61
C HIS A 18 5.46 -14.59 -8.29
N LEU A 19 6.02 -15.79 -8.15
CA LEU A 19 6.80 -16.19 -6.98
C LEU A 19 8.10 -15.38 -6.91
N PHE A 20 8.44 -14.91 -5.72
CA PHE A 20 9.78 -14.43 -5.38
C PHE A 20 10.31 -15.17 -4.15
N ASN A 21 11.63 -15.38 -4.08
CA ASN A 21 12.23 -16.25 -3.08
C ASN A 21 13.15 -15.54 -2.07
N THR A 22 13.64 -14.35 -2.39
CA THR A 22 14.60 -13.62 -1.54
C THR A 22 14.26 -12.16 -1.36
N GLN A 23 13.65 -11.55 -2.36
CA GLN A 23 13.29 -10.13 -2.32
C GLN A 23 12.11 -9.82 -3.23
N CYS A 24 11.39 -8.78 -2.87
CA CYS A 24 10.31 -8.18 -3.66
C CYS A 24 10.64 -6.73 -3.97
N GLU A 25 10.31 -6.28 -5.16
CA GLU A 25 10.56 -4.91 -5.62
C GLU A 25 9.24 -4.20 -5.93
N VAL A 26 9.15 -2.95 -5.49
CA VAL A 26 8.11 -2.00 -5.89
C VAL A 26 8.78 -0.85 -6.61
N VAL A 27 8.33 -0.56 -7.82
CA VAL A 27 8.95 0.44 -8.70
C VAL A 27 7.95 1.51 -9.09
N GLU A 28 8.33 2.78 -8.95
CA GLU A 28 7.59 3.90 -9.54
C GLU A 28 7.82 3.91 -11.07
N THR A 29 6.77 3.75 -11.83
CA THR A 29 6.88 3.60 -13.30
C THR A 29 6.89 4.92 -14.06
N ASN A 30 6.51 6.03 -13.40
CA ASN A 30 6.45 7.35 -14.03
C ASN A 30 7.06 8.41 -13.11
N PRO A 31 8.36 8.32 -12.77
CA PRO A 31 9.01 9.38 -12.00
C PRO A 31 9.00 10.67 -12.83
N SER A 32 8.67 11.79 -12.20
CA SER A 32 8.65 13.09 -12.87
C SER A 32 10.06 13.58 -13.21
N THR A 33 11.03 13.17 -12.39
CA THR A 33 12.44 13.50 -12.52
C THR A 33 13.33 12.32 -12.13
N SER A 34 14.59 12.34 -12.53
CA SER A 34 15.58 11.31 -12.14
C SER A 34 15.92 11.33 -10.65
N SER A 35 15.59 12.39 -9.93
CA SER A 35 15.78 12.52 -8.48
C SER A 35 14.58 12.05 -7.65
N ASP A 36 13.50 11.65 -8.31
CA ASP A 36 12.35 11.10 -7.63
C ASP A 36 12.66 9.72 -7.05
N PHE A 37 11.94 9.36 -6.00
CA PHE A 37 12.04 8.02 -5.44
C PHE A 37 11.51 7.01 -6.45
N GLN A 38 12.33 6.03 -6.79
CA GLN A 38 12.06 5.14 -7.93
C GLN A 38 11.83 3.70 -7.52
N ARG A 39 12.52 3.21 -6.46
CA ARG A 39 12.54 1.80 -6.16
C ARG A 39 12.61 1.51 -4.67
N PHE A 40 11.72 0.64 -4.21
CA PHE A 40 11.72 0.09 -2.85
C PHE A 40 11.88 -1.43 -2.92
N VAL A 41 12.86 -1.95 -2.18
CA VAL A 41 13.16 -3.39 -2.14
C VAL A 41 12.93 -3.91 -0.72
N VAL A 42 12.12 -4.97 -0.62
CA VAL A 42 11.94 -5.72 0.63
C VAL A 42 12.76 -6.99 0.51
N LYS A 43 13.80 -7.10 1.35
CA LYS A 43 14.71 -8.24 1.41
C LYS A 43 14.28 -9.27 2.45
N ASP A 44 14.93 -10.43 2.42
CA ASP A 44 14.70 -11.55 3.33
C ASP A 44 13.22 -11.96 3.40
N ALA A 45 12.60 -11.98 2.23
CA ALA A 45 11.20 -12.27 2.05
C ALA A 45 10.99 -13.28 0.92
N CYS A 46 9.98 -14.14 1.08
CA CYS A 46 9.49 -15.00 0.03
C CYS A 46 7.97 -14.92 -0.06
N GLY A 47 7.42 -15.04 -1.27
CA GLY A 47 5.99 -14.89 -1.46
C GLY A 47 5.62 -14.68 -2.92
N TYR A 48 4.57 -13.89 -3.15
CA TYR A 48 4.09 -13.61 -4.49
C TYR A 48 3.91 -12.11 -4.68
N VAL A 49 4.36 -11.60 -5.82
CA VAL A 49 4.13 -10.23 -6.28
C VAL A 49 3.06 -10.23 -7.37
N PHE A 50 2.11 -9.31 -7.26
CA PHE A 50 1.05 -9.13 -8.25
C PHE A 50 1.47 -8.03 -9.23
N PRO A 51 1.15 -8.17 -10.53
CA PRO A 51 1.42 -7.13 -11.50
C PRO A 51 0.62 -5.85 -11.17
N ARG A 52 1.24 -4.70 -11.36
CA ARG A 52 0.63 -3.38 -11.09
C ARG A 52 -0.68 -3.18 -11.87
N GLU A 53 -0.77 -3.75 -13.05
CA GLU A 53 -1.94 -3.70 -13.92
C GLU A 53 -3.19 -4.28 -13.24
N LEU A 54 -3.04 -5.22 -12.33
CA LEU A 54 -4.13 -5.77 -11.53
C LEU A 54 -4.85 -4.66 -10.74
N ALA A 55 -4.10 -3.75 -10.11
CA ALA A 55 -4.67 -2.65 -9.37
C ALA A 55 -5.43 -1.66 -10.27
N LYS A 56 -4.96 -1.47 -11.51
CA LYS A 56 -5.53 -0.53 -12.48
C LYS A 56 -6.72 -1.11 -13.26
N ALA A 57 -6.79 -2.41 -13.46
CA ALA A 57 -7.70 -3.06 -14.41
C ALA A 57 -9.19 -2.76 -14.22
N THR A 58 -9.61 -2.41 -13.01
CA THR A 58 -11.01 -2.13 -12.68
C THR A 58 -11.33 -0.66 -12.42
N ILE A 59 -10.35 0.24 -12.53
CA ILE A 59 -10.56 1.68 -12.27
C ILE A 59 -11.62 2.24 -13.18
N SER A 60 -11.58 1.91 -14.48
CA SER A 60 -12.55 2.40 -15.46
C SER A 60 -14.01 2.03 -15.14
N PHE A 61 -14.24 0.91 -14.48
CA PHE A 61 -15.58 0.53 -14.00
C PHE A 61 -16.05 1.49 -12.90
N TYR A 62 -15.21 1.75 -11.92
CA TYR A 62 -15.55 2.63 -10.78
C TYR A 62 -15.67 4.09 -11.21
N ASP A 63 -14.88 4.55 -12.20
CA ASP A 63 -15.03 5.87 -12.83
C ASP A 63 -16.40 6.01 -13.50
N LYS A 64 -16.75 5.06 -14.34
CA LYS A 64 -18.05 5.07 -15.05
C LYS A 64 -19.23 4.96 -14.09
N ALA A 65 -19.06 4.28 -12.97
CA ALA A 65 -20.07 4.16 -11.93
C ALA A 65 -20.18 5.42 -11.03
N GLY A 66 -19.33 6.43 -11.25
CA GLY A 66 -19.31 7.64 -10.43
C GLY A 66 -18.90 7.41 -8.98
N CYS A 67 -18.13 6.34 -8.71
CA CYS A 67 -17.66 6.05 -7.37
C CYS A 67 -16.73 7.15 -6.86
N PRO A 68 -16.80 7.50 -5.56
CA PRO A 68 -15.85 8.45 -4.97
C PRO A 68 -14.45 7.87 -4.88
N ASP A 69 -13.45 8.73 -4.75
CA ASP A 69 -12.17 8.30 -4.23
C ASP A 69 -12.39 7.67 -2.84
N PRO A 70 -11.71 6.60 -2.48
CA PRO A 70 -10.51 6.04 -3.10
C PRO A 70 -10.75 4.95 -4.15
N MET A 71 -11.97 4.58 -4.49
CA MET A 71 -12.24 3.44 -5.39
C MET A 71 -11.58 3.56 -6.77
N ARG A 72 -11.23 4.79 -7.18
CA ARG A 72 -10.56 5.11 -8.44
C ARG A 72 -9.04 5.22 -8.34
N LEU A 73 -8.49 5.12 -7.13
CA LEU A 73 -7.06 5.27 -6.87
C LEU A 73 -6.37 3.91 -6.77
N ASN A 74 -5.09 3.83 -7.10
CA ASN A 74 -4.28 2.62 -6.95
C ASN A 74 -2.89 2.93 -6.41
N CYS A 75 -2.33 1.97 -5.65
CA CYS A 75 -0.96 1.99 -5.19
C CYS A 75 0.02 1.43 -6.23
N ASP A 76 1.32 1.59 -5.96
CA ASP A 76 2.40 1.23 -6.88
C ASP A 76 2.73 -0.26 -6.88
N GLY A 77 2.55 -0.94 -5.77
CA GLY A 77 2.87 -2.37 -5.68
C GLY A 77 1.96 -3.15 -4.75
N ILE A 78 1.81 -4.44 -5.08
CA ILE A 78 1.06 -5.41 -4.29
C ILE A 78 1.90 -6.68 -4.20
N PHE A 79 2.16 -7.15 -2.99
CA PHE A 79 2.77 -8.46 -2.79
C PHE A 79 2.22 -9.14 -1.54
N CYS A 80 2.40 -10.45 -1.43
CA CYS A 80 2.05 -11.19 -0.23
C CYS A 80 3.19 -12.11 0.21
N SER A 81 3.29 -12.30 1.52
CA SER A 81 4.30 -13.13 2.15
C SER A 81 3.73 -13.78 3.41
N GLU A 82 4.36 -14.83 3.88
CA GLU A 82 4.07 -15.38 5.19
C GLU A 82 5.12 -14.87 6.19
N VAL A 83 4.66 -14.13 7.19
CA VAL A 83 5.52 -13.52 8.21
C VAL A 83 4.98 -13.91 9.59
N ASN A 84 5.85 -14.49 10.44
CA ASN A 84 5.46 -14.93 11.79
C ASN A 84 4.22 -15.86 11.80
N ASN A 85 4.14 -16.80 10.85
CA ASN A 85 3.00 -17.72 10.62
C ASN A 85 1.67 -17.01 10.26
N LYS A 86 1.71 -15.75 9.88
CA LYS A 86 0.57 -15.02 9.37
C LYS A 86 0.70 -14.77 7.87
N LYS A 87 -0.41 -14.87 7.16
CA LYS A 87 -0.48 -14.56 5.73
C LYS A 87 -0.72 -13.07 5.56
N CYS A 88 0.33 -12.35 5.17
CA CYS A 88 0.33 -10.90 5.06
C CYS A 88 0.19 -10.46 3.60
N MET A 89 -0.64 -9.46 3.38
CA MET A 89 -0.81 -8.78 2.09
C MET A 89 -0.34 -7.35 2.22
N PHE A 90 0.66 -6.98 1.43
CA PHE A 90 1.27 -5.65 1.44
C PHE A 90 0.83 -4.84 0.23
N LEU A 91 0.45 -3.59 0.47
CA LEU A 91 0.06 -2.61 -0.54
C LEU A 91 0.98 -1.40 -0.38
N CYS A 92 1.83 -1.15 -1.37
CA CYS A 92 2.89 -0.17 -1.27
C CYS A 92 2.62 1.03 -2.17
N GLU A 93 2.84 2.21 -1.62
CA GLU A 93 2.78 3.48 -2.34
C GLU A 93 4.07 4.27 -2.13
N LEU A 94 4.68 4.72 -3.23
CA LEU A 94 5.94 5.46 -3.25
C LEU A 94 5.66 6.95 -3.45
N LYS A 95 6.35 7.79 -2.68
CA LYS A 95 6.25 9.26 -2.77
C LYS A 95 7.63 9.90 -2.79
N SER A 96 7.88 10.77 -3.75
CA SER A 96 9.15 11.49 -3.85
C SER A 96 9.27 12.67 -2.87
N THR A 97 8.18 13.04 -2.19
CA THR A 97 8.20 14.13 -1.20
C THR A 97 7.35 13.76 -0.01
N PHE A 98 7.78 14.22 1.17
CA PHE A 98 6.92 14.21 2.34
C PHE A 98 6.08 15.50 2.36
N ASP A 99 4.80 15.35 2.03
CA ASP A 99 3.78 16.38 2.17
C ASP A 99 2.51 15.76 2.76
N SER A 100 1.84 16.47 3.66
CA SER A 100 0.69 15.89 4.38
C SER A 100 -0.44 15.45 3.46
N SER A 101 -0.69 16.19 2.39
CA SER A 101 -1.71 15.86 1.40
C SER A 101 -1.31 14.65 0.57
N GLN A 102 -0.03 14.55 0.17
CA GLN A 102 0.49 13.41 -0.58
C GLN A 102 0.50 12.13 0.25
N ILE A 103 0.89 12.23 1.52
CA ILE A 103 0.88 11.10 2.46
C ILE A 103 -0.56 10.63 2.73
N PHE A 104 -1.50 11.57 2.86
CA PHE A 104 -2.91 11.23 3.01
C PHE A 104 -3.46 10.58 1.73
N HIS A 105 -3.10 11.10 0.57
CA HIS A 105 -3.48 10.53 -0.72
C HIS A 105 -2.91 9.11 -0.92
N ALA A 106 -1.66 8.87 -0.50
CA ALA A 106 -1.06 7.53 -0.49
C ALA A 106 -1.91 6.52 0.30
N ARG A 107 -2.42 6.91 1.46
CA ARG A 107 -3.37 6.09 2.24
C ARG A 107 -4.61 5.74 1.41
N GLU A 108 -5.19 6.70 0.71
CA GLU A 108 -6.38 6.48 -0.11
C GLU A 108 -6.10 5.56 -1.30
N GLN A 109 -4.93 5.68 -1.93
CA GLN A 109 -4.48 4.77 -2.99
C GLN A 109 -4.39 3.32 -2.49
N ILE A 110 -3.80 3.13 -1.30
CA ILE A 110 -3.71 1.82 -0.64
C ILE A 110 -5.11 1.25 -0.37
N ILE A 111 -6.00 2.04 0.21
CA ILE A 111 -7.37 1.60 0.53
C ILE A 111 -8.15 1.23 -0.73
N GLY A 112 -8.10 2.07 -1.75
CA GLY A 112 -8.78 1.81 -3.02
C GLY A 112 -8.30 0.53 -3.68
N THR A 113 -6.99 0.29 -3.65
CA THR A 113 -6.40 -0.96 -4.14
C THR A 113 -6.85 -2.16 -3.32
N LEU A 114 -6.83 -2.06 -1.98
CA LEU A 114 -7.29 -3.11 -1.08
C LEU A 114 -8.75 -3.51 -1.36
N MET A 115 -9.64 -2.54 -1.48
CA MET A 115 -11.06 -2.80 -1.72
C MET A 115 -11.29 -3.54 -3.05
N ARG A 116 -10.60 -3.12 -4.11
CA ARG A 116 -10.70 -3.78 -5.42
C ARG A 116 -10.06 -5.17 -5.42
N LEU A 117 -8.96 -5.37 -4.69
CA LEU A 117 -8.33 -6.67 -4.54
C LEU A 117 -9.25 -7.64 -3.77
N LYS A 118 -9.84 -7.18 -2.67
CA LYS A 118 -10.85 -7.99 -1.93
C LYS A 118 -12.02 -8.40 -2.81
N ALA A 119 -12.56 -7.48 -3.59
CA ALA A 119 -13.67 -7.80 -4.50
C ALA A 119 -13.28 -8.88 -5.52
N LYS A 120 -12.05 -8.87 -6.03
CA LYS A 120 -11.55 -9.92 -6.92
C LYS A 120 -11.30 -11.25 -6.19
N ALA A 121 -10.78 -11.19 -4.98
CA ALA A 121 -10.48 -12.39 -4.19
C ALA A 121 -11.75 -13.05 -3.61
N SER A 122 -12.85 -12.31 -3.44
CA SER A 122 -14.07 -12.80 -2.82
C SER A 122 -14.77 -13.94 -3.58
N ILE A 123 -14.46 -14.10 -4.87
CA ILE A 123 -15.04 -15.17 -5.71
C ILE A 123 -14.18 -16.43 -5.76
N LEU A 124 -13.00 -16.43 -5.15
CA LEU A 124 -12.15 -17.61 -5.05
C LEU A 124 -12.77 -18.62 -4.09
N GLN A 125 -12.58 -19.91 -4.38
CA GLN A 125 -13.02 -21.00 -3.51
C GLN A 125 -12.24 -21.02 -2.19
N THR A 126 -10.93 -20.84 -2.29
CA THR A 126 -10.04 -20.80 -1.13
C THR A 126 -10.00 -19.39 -0.55
N GLN A 127 -10.68 -19.20 0.56
CA GLN A 127 -10.58 -17.95 1.31
C GLN A 127 -9.35 -17.99 2.23
N VAL A 128 -8.59 -16.90 2.24
CA VAL A 128 -7.41 -16.73 3.09
C VAL A 128 -7.68 -15.62 4.09
N ASP A 129 -7.39 -15.89 5.35
CA ASP A 129 -7.42 -14.87 6.40
C ASP A 129 -6.13 -14.03 6.29
N TRP A 130 -6.25 -12.91 5.56
CA TRP A 130 -5.15 -12.01 5.31
C TRP A 130 -5.01 -10.95 6.40
N GLU A 131 -3.81 -10.77 6.91
CA GLU A 131 -3.44 -9.54 7.61
C GLU A 131 -2.98 -8.52 6.57
N TYR A 132 -3.64 -7.35 6.55
CA TYR A 132 -3.38 -6.33 5.52
C TYR A 132 -2.45 -5.24 6.04
N HIS A 133 -1.44 -4.93 5.25
CA HIS A 133 -0.41 -3.94 5.52
C HIS A 133 -0.34 -2.92 4.39
N GLY A 134 -0.55 -1.65 4.70
CA GLY A 134 -0.22 -0.54 3.82
C GLY A 134 1.21 -0.07 4.10
N VAL A 135 1.99 0.16 3.07
CA VAL A 135 3.37 0.67 3.21
C VAL A 135 3.47 1.97 2.42
N ILE A 136 3.68 3.06 3.14
CA ILE A 136 3.95 4.37 2.53
C ILE A 136 5.44 4.63 2.64
N VAL A 137 6.10 4.75 1.50
CA VAL A 137 7.53 5.04 1.41
C VAL A 137 7.72 6.44 0.88
N SER A 138 8.45 7.28 1.59
CA SER A 138 8.80 8.62 1.09
C SER A 138 10.16 9.06 1.58
N TYR A 139 10.71 10.09 0.94
CA TYR A 139 11.87 10.77 1.53
C TYR A 139 11.56 11.28 2.93
N GLU A 140 12.56 11.21 3.79
CA GLU A 140 12.49 11.71 5.15
C GLU A 140 12.06 13.19 5.15
N PRO A 141 11.10 13.58 6.02
CA PRO A 141 10.67 14.98 6.10
C PRO A 141 11.80 15.85 6.64
N THR A 142 11.97 17.01 6.04
CA THR A 142 12.87 18.07 6.55
C THR A 142 12.27 18.70 7.81
N ASP A 143 13.12 19.33 8.65
CA ASP A 143 12.66 20.06 9.83
C ASP A 143 11.58 21.08 9.51
N ARG A 144 11.73 21.81 8.40
CA ARG A 144 10.71 22.75 7.93
C ARG A 144 9.37 22.10 7.63
N GLN A 145 9.38 20.89 7.05
CA GLN A 145 8.15 20.13 6.79
C GLN A 145 7.52 19.64 8.10
N LEU A 146 8.33 19.17 9.05
CA LEU A 146 7.86 18.77 10.38
C LEU A 146 7.24 19.96 11.14
N ASP A 147 7.87 21.12 11.11
CA ASP A 147 7.35 22.35 11.72
C ASP A 147 6.03 22.80 11.08
N ALA A 148 5.94 22.73 9.76
CA ALA A 148 4.71 23.02 9.04
C ALA A 148 3.60 22.02 9.42
N LEU A 149 3.93 20.71 9.45
CA LEU A 149 3.02 19.65 9.83
C LEU A 149 2.47 19.85 11.24
N ASN A 150 3.30 20.29 12.19
CA ASN A 150 2.89 20.51 13.59
C ASN A 150 1.83 21.62 13.73
N LYS A 151 1.75 22.53 12.78
CA LYS A 151 0.77 23.63 12.76
C LYS A 151 -0.57 23.22 12.11
N LEU A 152 -0.61 22.09 11.40
CA LEU A 152 -1.82 21.63 10.72
C LEU A 152 -2.79 20.98 11.70
N SER A 153 -4.06 21.39 11.62
CA SER A 153 -5.18 20.78 12.37
C SER A 153 -6.08 19.89 11.48
N SER A 154 -5.82 19.85 10.17
CA SER A 154 -6.57 19.07 9.20
C SER A 154 -6.46 17.55 9.45
N ASN A 155 -7.37 16.77 8.88
CA ASN A 155 -7.32 15.30 8.94
C ASN A 155 -6.02 14.75 8.33
N ASP A 156 -5.58 15.33 7.22
CA ASP A 156 -4.35 14.99 6.52
C ASP A 156 -3.13 15.23 7.41
N GLY A 157 -3.09 16.41 8.07
CA GLY A 157 -2.03 16.75 9.01
C GLY A 157 -2.00 15.79 10.21
N ARG A 158 -3.15 15.42 10.77
CA ARG A 158 -3.23 14.47 11.89
C ARG A 158 -2.75 13.07 11.48
N PHE A 159 -3.14 12.61 10.32
CA PHE A 159 -2.67 11.32 9.79
C PHE A 159 -1.15 11.32 9.58
N ALA A 160 -0.61 12.35 8.89
CA ALA A 160 0.82 12.45 8.64
C ALA A 160 1.64 12.55 9.93
N LYS A 161 1.17 13.31 10.95
CA LYS A 161 1.80 13.34 12.28
C LYS A 161 1.87 11.97 12.95
N THR A 162 0.77 11.21 12.85
CA THR A 162 0.70 9.86 13.43
C THR A 162 1.71 8.93 12.76
N LEU A 163 1.86 9.02 11.45
CA LEU A 163 2.86 8.25 10.71
C LEU A 163 4.29 8.63 11.08
N CYS A 164 4.60 9.93 11.12
CA CYS A 164 5.93 10.41 11.50
C CYS A 164 6.34 9.98 12.90
N ALA A 165 5.39 9.81 13.81
CA ALA A 165 5.65 9.27 15.14
C ALA A 165 5.95 7.76 15.15
N LYS A 166 6.09 7.13 14.00
CA LYS A 166 6.35 5.69 13.82
C LYS A 166 5.35 4.81 14.59
N ARG A 167 4.09 5.22 14.59
CA ARG A 167 3.02 4.45 15.22
C ARG A 167 2.26 3.67 14.16
N HIS A 168 2.14 2.37 14.38
CA HIS A 168 1.20 1.56 13.61
C HIS A 168 -0.20 2.14 13.78
N LYS A 169 -0.86 2.44 12.68
CA LYS A 169 -2.24 2.88 12.73
C LYS A 169 -3.14 1.83 12.11
N VAL A 170 -4.00 1.25 12.93
CA VAL A 170 -5.12 0.44 12.44
C VAL A 170 -6.22 1.40 12.02
N ILE A 171 -6.58 1.38 10.75
CA ILE A 171 -7.53 2.35 10.17
C ILE A 171 -8.97 1.82 10.13
N ARG A 172 -9.32 0.85 10.93
CA ARG A 172 -10.63 0.17 10.86
C ARG A 172 -11.83 1.11 10.94
N ASN A 173 -11.87 1.99 11.94
CA ASN A 173 -13.09 2.73 12.29
C ASN A 173 -13.16 4.15 11.71
N GLU A 174 -12.03 4.80 11.46
CA GLU A 174 -12.01 6.20 11.03
C GLU A 174 -12.48 6.38 9.58
N LEU A 175 -12.24 5.38 8.74
CA LEU A 175 -12.56 5.42 7.32
C LEU A 175 -13.97 4.92 7.00
N SER A 176 -14.44 3.92 7.75
CA SER A 176 -15.75 3.33 7.50
C SER A 176 -16.91 4.29 7.81
N GLN A 177 -16.73 5.19 8.77
CA GLN A 177 -17.84 6.03 9.25
C GLN A 177 -18.12 7.26 8.38
N LYS A 178 -17.12 7.84 7.72
CA LYS A 178 -17.29 9.13 7.04
C LYS A 178 -17.32 9.08 5.51
N TYR A 179 -16.50 8.22 4.90
CA TYR A 179 -16.30 8.22 3.45
C TYR A 179 -16.69 6.92 2.74
N TYR A 180 -16.75 5.81 3.46
CA TYR A 180 -16.84 4.48 2.87
C TYR A 180 -18.04 3.65 3.32
N HIS A 181 -18.96 4.24 4.07
CA HIS A 181 -20.24 3.58 4.32
C HIS A 181 -21.02 3.47 2.99
N PRO A 182 -21.49 2.30 2.60
CA PRO A 182 -21.64 1.05 3.35
C PRO A 182 -20.48 0.03 3.17
N LEU A 183 -19.30 0.44 2.76
CA LEU A 183 -18.20 -0.49 2.47
C LEU A 183 -17.64 -1.11 3.76
N SER A 184 -17.46 -2.44 3.74
CA SER A 184 -16.73 -3.15 4.79
C SER A 184 -15.24 -3.12 4.51
N ILE A 185 -14.50 -2.24 5.18
CA ILE A 185 -13.05 -2.15 5.07
C ILE A 185 -12.44 -3.07 6.14
N PRO A 186 -11.52 -3.99 5.77
CA PRO A 186 -10.82 -4.82 6.74
C PRO A 186 -9.86 -3.98 7.59
N ASP A 187 -9.37 -4.56 8.67
CA ASP A 187 -8.28 -3.97 9.42
C ASP A 187 -7.06 -3.80 8.52
N LEU A 188 -6.43 -2.66 8.61
CA LEU A 188 -5.27 -2.28 7.79
C LEU A 188 -4.24 -1.60 8.70
N ASN A 189 -3.07 -2.22 8.81
CA ASN A 189 -1.93 -1.61 9.47
C ASN A 189 -1.17 -0.76 8.45
N ILE A 190 -0.85 0.50 8.77
CA ILE A 190 -0.04 1.34 7.89
C ILE A 190 1.33 1.56 8.51
N HIS A 191 2.35 1.21 7.74
CA HIS A 191 3.76 1.42 8.04
C HIS A 191 4.27 2.62 7.24
N TYR A 192 5.15 3.39 7.84
CA TYR A 192 5.83 4.48 7.18
C TYR A 192 7.33 4.23 7.10
N VAL A 193 7.85 4.20 5.89
CA VAL A 193 9.28 4.04 5.60
C VAL A 193 9.85 5.41 5.19
N ALA A 194 10.64 6.00 6.06
CA ALA A 194 11.36 7.23 5.78
C ALA A 194 12.70 6.92 5.12
N VAL A 195 12.90 7.40 3.89
CA VAL A 195 14.10 7.18 3.10
C VAL A 195 15.10 8.31 3.36
N PRO A 196 16.25 8.04 3.97
CA PRO A 196 17.25 9.05 4.25
C PRO A 196 17.99 9.49 2.97
N ASN A 197 18.57 10.69 3.03
CA ASN A 197 19.51 11.20 2.03
C ASN A 197 18.99 11.31 0.58
N ARG A 198 17.69 11.33 0.38
CA ARG A 198 17.06 11.39 -0.95
C ARG A 198 17.63 10.38 -1.95
N ASN A 199 17.94 9.19 -1.47
CA ASN A 199 18.35 8.10 -2.34
C ASN A 199 17.15 7.64 -3.19
N PRO A 200 17.25 7.57 -4.52
CA PRO A 200 16.16 7.12 -5.38
C PRO A 200 15.78 5.63 -5.18
N GLU A 201 16.64 4.87 -4.54
CA GLU A 201 16.42 3.46 -4.18
C GLU A 201 16.61 3.25 -2.68
N TYR A 202 15.76 2.43 -2.08
CA TYR A 202 15.86 2.08 -0.67
C TYR A 202 15.54 0.60 -0.45
N GLU A 203 16.28 -0.01 0.45
CA GLU A 203 16.15 -1.43 0.79
C GLU A 203 15.88 -1.59 2.28
N LEU A 204 15.01 -2.53 2.61
CA LEU A 204 14.65 -2.87 3.98
C LEU A 204 14.36 -4.36 4.07
N ASP A 205 14.76 -5.03 5.15
CA ASP A 205 14.36 -6.41 5.37
C ASP A 205 12.90 -6.50 5.87
N MET A 206 12.27 -7.65 5.60
CA MET A 206 10.87 -7.89 5.92
C MET A 206 10.58 -7.78 7.41
N GLN A 207 11.49 -8.25 8.28
CA GLN A 207 11.28 -8.23 9.72
C GLN A 207 11.32 -6.79 10.25
N THR A 208 12.22 -5.97 9.74
CA THR A 208 12.25 -4.54 10.06
C THR A 208 10.98 -3.84 9.58
N LEU A 209 10.53 -4.12 8.34
CA LEU A 209 9.31 -3.53 7.79
C LEU A 209 8.09 -3.79 8.69
N ILE A 210 7.92 -5.00 9.17
CA ILE A 210 6.73 -5.37 9.94
C ILE A 210 6.75 -4.83 11.38
N ASN A 211 7.95 -4.48 11.88
CA ASN A 211 8.15 -3.94 13.23
C ASN A 211 8.18 -2.40 13.27
N LEU A 212 8.07 -1.72 12.10
CA LEU A 212 7.91 -0.27 12.04
C LEU A 212 6.57 0.15 12.64
#